data_38c57d14ea3b15e1ee2b1c4b4b5a7637
#
_entry.id   38c57d14ea3b15e1ee2b1c4b4b5a7637
#
_cell.length_a   1.000
_cell.length_b   1.000
_cell.length_c   1.000
_cell.angle_alpha   90.00
_cell.angle_beta   90.00
_cell.angle_gamma   90.00
#
_symmetry.space_group_name_H-M   'P 1'
#
loop_
_entity.id
_entity.type
_entity.pdbx_description
1 polymer ?
#
loop_
_entity_poly.entity_id
_entity_poly.type
_entity_poly.pdbx_seq_one_letter_code
_entity_poly.pdbx_strand_id
1 'polypeptide(L)'
;RPSVEVDGIAFGTMIVWGTGGDEGSAFETMKDMFYNPDGYNCLGFDNIWDESATTNKCGFFVPQYTNLDIRDENGKRIYMDEDGNTYRKKSLEHILAERQVVITNATNNAAVDRYVAERPITPAEAMLEFNGNIFPKKELQE
;
A
#
# COMPACT_ATOMS: atom_id res chain seq x y z
N ARG A 1 -1.28 -0.56 24.70
CA ARG A 1 -2.49 0.18 25.15
C ARG A 1 -2.41 0.79 26.55
N PRO A 2 -1.58 0.33 27.51
CA PRO A 2 -1.49 0.96 28.84
C PRO A 2 -1.19 2.47 28.80
N SER A 3 -0.53 2.95 27.74
CA SER A 3 -0.23 4.37 27.55
C SER A 3 -1.45 5.27 27.24
N VAL A 4 -2.58 4.68 26.85
CA VAL A 4 -3.81 5.39 26.48
C VAL A 4 -5.02 5.00 27.33
N GLU A 5 -4.82 4.12 28.32
CA GLU A 5 -5.87 3.63 29.22
C GLU A 5 -5.40 3.73 30.68
N VAL A 6 -6.30 4.16 31.56
CA VAL A 6 -6.16 4.12 33.03
C VAL A 6 -7.42 3.50 33.60
N ASP A 7 -7.24 2.46 34.46
CA ASP A 7 -8.34 1.72 35.09
C ASP A 7 -9.41 1.22 34.11
N GLY A 8 -8.98 0.78 32.90
CA GLY A 8 -9.87 0.32 31.83
C GLY A 8 -10.59 1.44 31.08
N ILE A 9 -10.31 2.70 31.36
CA ILE A 9 -10.88 3.86 30.68
C ILE A 9 -9.86 4.40 29.67
N ALA A 10 -10.25 4.41 28.39
CA ALA A 10 -9.46 5.02 27.33
C ALA A 10 -9.46 6.55 27.47
N PHE A 11 -8.28 7.17 27.48
CA PHE A 11 -8.10 8.61 27.56
C PHE A 11 -7.33 9.20 26.36
N GLY A 12 -6.90 8.38 25.44
CA GLY A 12 -6.14 8.80 24.28
C GLY A 12 -6.36 7.89 23.07
N THR A 13 -5.72 8.26 21.95
CA THR A 13 -5.74 7.53 20.69
C THR A 13 -4.36 7.00 20.37
N MET A 14 -4.27 5.75 19.95
CA MET A 14 -3.04 5.14 19.44
C MET A 14 -3.18 4.90 17.93
N ILE A 15 -2.20 5.36 17.17
CA ILE A 15 -2.11 5.13 15.73
C ILE A 15 -0.92 4.22 15.46
N VAL A 16 -1.14 3.14 14.72
CA VAL A 16 -0.09 2.22 14.26
C VAL A 16 -0.01 2.28 12.75
N TRP A 17 1.19 2.47 12.22
CA TRP A 17 1.43 2.51 10.77
C TRP A 17 2.70 1.75 10.42
N GLY A 18 2.81 1.38 9.15
CA GLY A 18 3.99 0.72 8.61
C GLY A 18 3.95 0.63 7.10
N THR A 19 5.05 0.22 6.52
CA THR A 19 5.18 -0.13 5.11
C THR A 19 5.31 -1.64 4.98
N GLY A 20 4.80 -2.20 3.88
CA GLY A 20 5.01 -3.60 3.53
C GLY A 20 6.44 -3.86 3.08
N GLY A 21 6.80 -5.12 2.93
CA GLY A 21 7.99 -5.50 2.20
C GLY A 21 9.07 -6.31 2.93
N ASP A 22 9.03 -6.45 4.23
CA ASP A 22 9.97 -7.30 4.96
C ASP A 22 9.28 -8.50 5.61
N GLU A 23 9.84 -9.69 5.37
CA GLU A 23 9.37 -10.92 6.01
C GLU A 23 9.73 -10.94 7.50
N GLY A 24 8.81 -11.41 8.33
CA GLY A 24 9.03 -11.60 9.75
C GLY A 24 7.74 -11.59 10.57
N SER A 25 7.85 -11.96 11.83
CA SER A 25 6.71 -12.04 12.76
C SER A 25 5.98 -10.69 12.94
N ALA A 26 6.70 -9.60 12.90
CA ALA A 26 6.12 -8.26 12.99
C ALA A 26 5.28 -7.91 11.76
N PHE A 27 5.72 -8.32 10.56
CA PHE A 27 4.99 -8.15 9.32
C PHE A 27 3.69 -8.97 9.30
N GLU A 28 3.75 -10.24 9.69
CA GLU A 28 2.58 -11.12 9.79
C GLU A 28 1.55 -10.56 10.78
N THR A 29 1.99 -10.06 11.92
CA THR A 29 1.09 -9.42 12.90
C THR A 29 0.45 -8.16 12.35
N MET A 30 1.20 -7.33 11.65
CA MET A 30 0.67 -6.10 11.02
C MET A 30 -0.34 -6.43 9.92
N LYS A 31 -0.05 -7.43 9.10
CA LYS A 31 -0.94 -7.94 8.06
C LYS A 31 -2.26 -8.45 8.65
N ASP A 32 -2.20 -9.27 9.70
CA ASP A 32 -3.37 -9.76 10.38
C ASP A 32 -4.19 -8.63 11.02
N MET A 33 -3.53 -7.69 11.69
CA MET A 33 -4.18 -6.49 12.26
C MET A 33 -4.85 -5.64 11.17
N PHE A 34 -4.22 -5.49 10.02
CA PHE A 34 -4.75 -4.71 8.90
C PHE A 34 -6.03 -5.33 8.31
N TYR A 35 -6.03 -6.65 8.07
CA TYR A 35 -7.18 -7.35 7.49
C TYR A 35 -8.22 -7.82 8.52
N ASN A 36 -7.92 -7.73 9.80
CA ASN A 36 -8.81 -8.11 10.90
C ASN A 36 -8.79 -7.04 12.00
N PRO A 37 -9.16 -5.79 11.71
CA PRO A 37 -9.09 -4.71 12.68
C PRO A 37 -9.95 -4.96 13.92
N ASP A 38 -11.11 -5.58 13.78
CA ASP A 38 -12.01 -5.90 14.89
C ASP A 38 -11.37 -6.86 15.90
N GLY A 39 -10.60 -7.85 15.43
CA GLY A 39 -9.86 -8.79 16.27
C GLY A 39 -8.82 -8.12 17.18
N TYR A 40 -8.37 -6.93 16.82
CA TYR A 40 -7.42 -6.12 17.58
C TYR A 40 -8.07 -4.88 18.23
N ASN A 41 -9.39 -4.80 18.17
CA ASN A 41 -10.14 -3.63 18.64
C ASN A 41 -9.62 -2.31 18.03
N CYS A 42 -9.38 -2.35 16.73
CA CYS A 42 -8.97 -1.22 15.91
C CYS A 42 -10.15 -0.71 15.08
N LEU A 43 -10.08 0.56 14.68
CA LEU A 43 -11.06 1.13 13.75
C LEU A 43 -10.90 0.48 12.38
N GLY A 44 -11.98 -0.09 11.85
CA GLY A 44 -12.02 -0.68 10.52
C GLY A 44 -12.60 0.27 9.48
N PHE A 45 -12.05 0.22 8.28
CA PHE A 45 -12.51 0.94 7.10
C PHE A 45 -13.01 -0.04 6.04
N ASP A 46 -13.90 0.39 5.16
CA ASP A 46 -14.31 -0.44 4.03
C ASP A 46 -13.13 -0.67 3.09
N ASN A 47 -12.90 -1.94 2.71
CA ASN A 47 -11.85 -2.26 1.75
C ASN A 47 -12.33 -1.96 0.33
N ILE A 48 -12.03 -0.76 -0.13
CA ILE A 48 -12.37 -0.25 -1.47
C ILE A 48 -11.21 -0.39 -2.47
N TRP A 49 -10.08 -0.93 -2.03
CA TRP A 49 -8.85 -0.99 -2.82
C TRP A 49 -8.59 -2.35 -3.45
N ASP A 50 -8.89 -3.44 -2.75
CA ASP A 50 -8.71 -4.81 -3.25
C ASP A 50 -9.97 -5.28 -3.97
N GLU A 51 -9.83 -5.72 -5.22
CA GLU A 51 -10.97 -6.17 -6.04
C GLU A 51 -11.61 -7.47 -5.54
N SER A 52 -10.82 -8.34 -4.90
CA SER A 52 -11.24 -9.64 -4.39
C SER A 52 -11.13 -9.72 -2.87
N ALA A 53 -11.46 -8.63 -2.18
CA ALA A 53 -11.40 -8.58 -0.73
C ALA A 53 -12.35 -9.64 -0.12
N THR A 54 -11.76 -10.55 0.66
CA THR A 54 -12.51 -11.56 1.42
C THR A 54 -13.11 -11.00 2.70
N THR A 55 -12.66 -9.81 3.11
CA THR A 55 -13.11 -9.09 4.30
C THR A 55 -13.68 -7.74 3.92
N ASN A 56 -14.82 -7.36 4.51
CA ASN A 56 -15.44 -6.08 4.25
C ASN A 56 -14.74 -4.90 4.95
N LYS A 57 -13.91 -5.19 5.95
CA LYS A 57 -13.19 -4.18 6.74
C LYS A 57 -11.69 -4.45 6.76
N CYS A 58 -10.93 -3.38 6.73
CA CYS A 58 -9.47 -3.41 6.86
C CYS A 58 -8.96 -2.15 7.55
N GLY A 59 -7.66 -2.06 7.75
CA GLY A 59 -7.00 -0.82 8.15
C GLY A 59 -7.11 0.27 7.07
N PHE A 60 -6.74 1.48 7.41
CA PHE A 60 -6.66 2.56 6.42
C PHE A 60 -5.41 2.37 5.54
N PHE A 61 -5.60 2.43 4.23
CA PHE A 61 -4.54 2.27 3.24
C PHE A 61 -4.32 3.56 2.45
N VAL A 62 -3.05 3.89 2.22
CA VAL A 62 -2.65 5.04 1.40
C VAL A 62 -1.97 4.51 0.14
N PRO A 63 -2.67 4.48 -1.01
CA PRO A 63 -2.07 4.04 -2.26
C PRO A 63 -1.01 5.01 -2.77
N GLN A 64 -0.01 4.49 -3.50
CA GLN A 64 1.07 5.30 -4.07
C GLN A 64 0.56 6.45 -4.94
N TYR A 65 -0.53 6.25 -5.69
CA TYR A 65 -1.06 7.27 -6.60
C TYR A 65 -1.58 8.53 -5.89
N THR A 66 -1.80 8.50 -4.58
CA THR A 66 -2.18 9.67 -3.77
C THR A 66 -0.99 10.50 -3.31
N ASN A 67 0.24 10.04 -3.55
CA ASN A 67 1.46 10.65 -3.02
C ASN A 67 2.48 11.02 -4.11
N LEU A 68 2.03 11.31 -5.33
CA LEU A 68 2.88 11.75 -6.43
C LEU A 68 3.00 13.29 -6.45
N ASP A 69 3.98 13.85 -5.74
CA ASP A 69 4.29 15.28 -5.80
C ASP A 69 5.36 15.58 -6.86
N ILE A 70 5.08 15.20 -8.10
CA ILE A 70 5.92 15.52 -9.25
C ILE A 70 5.47 16.86 -9.83
N ARG A 71 6.43 17.75 -10.09
CA ARG A 71 6.18 19.11 -10.56
C ARG A 71 6.80 19.34 -11.93
N ASP A 72 6.17 20.20 -12.71
CA ASP A 72 6.69 20.67 -13.99
C ASP A 72 7.79 21.73 -13.79
N GLU A 73 8.34 22.24 -14.90
CA GLU A 73 9.40 23.27 -14.92
C GLU A 73 8.97 24.58 -14.23
N ASN A 74 7.67 24.83 -14.13
CA ASN A 74 7.10 26.00 -13.47
C ASN A 74 6.75 25.76 -11.99
N GLY A 75 7.07 24.57 -11.45
CA GLY A 75 6.77 24.18 -10.09
C GLY A 75 5.31 23.76 -9.84
N LYS A 76 4.50 23.61 -10.90
CA LYS A 76 3.11 23.19 -10.79
C LYS A 76 3.02 21.66 -10.65
N ARG A 77 2.18 21.18 -9.73
CA ARG A 77 1.91 19.77 -9.55
C ARG A 77 1.25 19.15 -10.77
N ILE A 78 1.76 18.02 -11.25
CA ILE A 78 1.27 17.37 -12.47
C ILE A 78 0.13 16.38 -12.18
N TYR A 79 0.21 15.69 -11.02
CA TYR A 79 -0.65 14.55 -10.69
C TYR A 79 -1.70 14.84 -9.63
N MET A 80 -1.74 16.07 -9.13
CA MET A 80 -2.77 16.55 -8.19
C MET A 80 -3.09 18.03 -8.44
N ASP A 81 -4.26 18.44 -8.00
CA ASP A 81 -4.68 19.86 -8.03
C ASP A 81 -4.06 20.66 -6.89
N GLU A 82 -4.41 21.95 -6.80
CA GLU A 82 -3.90 22.86 -5.77
C GLU A 82 -4.39 22.49 -4.36
N ASP A 83 -5.56 21.85 -4.27
CA ASP A 83 -6.16 21.37 -3.01
C ASP A 83 -5.61 20.00 -2.59
N GLY A 84 -4.75 19.37 -3.40
CA GLY A 84 -4.15 18.08 -3.12
C GLY A 84 -5.00 16.87 -3.58
N ASN A 85 -6.07 17.10 -4.35
CA ASN A 85 -6.83 16.00 -4.93
C ASN A 85 -6.07 15.36 -6.09
N THR A 86 -5.97 14.04 -6.07
CA THR A 86 -5.22 13.28 -7.05
C THR A 86 -5.97 13.10 -8.37
N TYR A 87 -5.31 13.32 -9.49
CA TYR A 87 -5.77 12.88 -10.81
C TYR A 87 -5.50 11.37 -10.97
N ARG A 88 -6.38 10.54 -10.43
CA ARG A 88 -6.16 9.10 -10.24
C ARG A 88 -5.73 8.38 -11.52
N LYS A 89 -6.43 8.58 -12.64
CA LYS A 89 -6.12 7.90 -13.91
C LYS A 89 -4.70 8.23 -14.39
N LYS A 90 -4.37 9.52 -14.43
CA LYS A 90 -3.06 10.02 -14.86
C LYS A 90 -1.93 9.52 -13.96
N SER A 91 -2.17 9.48 -12.65
CA SER A 91 -1.21 8.99 -11.66
C SER A 91 -0.98 7.49 -11.80
N LEU A 92 -2.03 6.70 -12.01
CA LEU A 92 -1.92 5.25 -12.25
C LEU A 92 -1.16 4.95 -13.54
N GLU A 93 -1.42 5.67 -14.64
CA GLU A 93 -0.70 5.50 -15.90
C GLU A 93 0.81 5.74 -15.72
N HIS A 94 1.18 6.77 -14.95
CA HIS A 94 2.58 7.05 -14.62
C HIS A 94 3.23 5.92 -13.81
N ILE A 95 2.59 5.47 -12.75
CA ILE A 95 3.09 4.38 -11.89
C ILE A 95 3.28 3.09 -12.68
N LEU A 96 2.31 2.73 -13.52
CA LEU A 96 2.38 1.53 -14.34
C LEU A 96 3.51 1.62 -15.37
N ALA A 97 3.75 2.79 -15.96
CA ALA A 97 4.86 3.03 -16.86
C ALA A 97 6.22 2.87 -16.14
N GLU A 98 6.37 3.42 -14.94
CA GLU A 98 7.58 3.22 -14.12
C GLU A 98 7.80 1.75 -13.75
N ARG A 99 6.73 1.04 -13.34
CA ARG A 99 6.79 -0.39 -13.05
C ARG A 99 7.24 -1.21 -14.26
N GLN A 100 6.76 -0.87 -15.45
CA GLN A 100 7.16 -1.55 -16.68
C GLN A 100 8.66 -1.41 -16.93
N VAL A 101 9.24 -0.24 -16.68
CA VAL A 101 10.68 -0.03 -16.79
C VAL A 101 11.45 -0.89 -15.79
N VAL A 102 11.00 -0.94 -14.53
CA VAL A 102 11.61 -1.78 -13.49
C VAL A 102 11.54 -3.27 -13.85
N ILE A 103 10.38 -3.75 -14.31
CA ILE A 103 10.18 -5.14 -14.72
C ILE A 103 11.11 -5.51 -15.89
N THR A 104 11.22 -4.63 -16.89
CA THR A 104 12.06 -4.86 -18.08
C THR A 104 13.54 -4.94 -17.73
N ASN A 105 14.00 -4.14 -16.76
CA ASN A 105 15.39 -4.06 -16.36
C ASN A 105 15.76 -4.98 -15.17
N ALA A 106 14.78 -5.63 -14.56
CA ALA A 106 15.02 -6.47 -13.39
C ALA A 106 15.80 -7.74 -13.73
N THR A 107 16.78 -8.06 -12.90
CA THR A 107 17.58 -9.29 -13.00
C THR A 107 16.94 -10.47 -12.26
N ASN A 108 16.07 -10.18 -11.30
CA ASN A 108 15.34 -11.21 -10.56
C ASN A 108 13.94 -10.71 -10.13
N ASN A 109 13.04 -11.65 -9.86
CA ASN A 109 11.65 -11.33 -9.48
C ASN A 109 11.55 -10.71 -8.09
N ALA A 110 12.42 -11.09 -7.15
CA ALA A 110 12.39 -10.54 -5.78
C ALA A 110 12.60 -9.03 -5.75
N ALA A 111 13.42 -8.49 -6.65
CA ALA A 111 13.61 -7.04 -6.77
C ALA A 111 12.34 -6.32 -7.26
N VAL A 112 11.61 -6.95 -8.19
CA VAL A 112 10.32 -6.42 -8.68
C VAL A 112 9.27 -6.46 -7.58
N ASP A 113 9.15 -7.59 -6.89
CA ASP A 113 8.18 -7.77 -5.81
C ASP A 113 8.41 -6.75 -4.69
N ARG A 114 9.67 -6.54 -4.29
CA ARG A 114 10.03 -5.52 -3.31
C ARG A 114 9.66 -4.11 -3.78
N TYR A 115 9.97 -3.78 -5.03
CA TYR A 115 9.63 -2.47 -5.61
C TYR A 115 8.11 -2.22 -5.57
N VAL A 116 7.30 -3.22 -5.92
CA VAL A 116 5.83 -3.14 -5.89
C VAL A 116 5.30 -3.03 -4.46
N ALA A 117 5.84 -3.83 -3.53
CA ALA A 117 5.42 -3.82 -2.13
C ALA A 117 5.75 -2.50 -1.41
N GLU A 118 6.85 -1.85 -1.77
CA GLU A 118 7.22 -0.52 -1.25
C GLU A 118 6.41 0.62 -1.87
N ARG A 119 5.83 0.41 -3.05
CA ARG A 119 5.05 1.40 -3.82
C ARG A 119 3.72 0.80 -4.26
N PRO A 120 2.86 0.38 -3.31
CA PRO A 120 1.65 -0.37 -3.63
C PRO A 120 0.53 0.52 -4.14
N ILE A 121 -0.26 -0.03 -5.05
CA ILE A 121 -1.53 0.55 -5.51
C ILE A 121 -2.70 -0.02 -4.69
N THR A 122 -2.57 -1.26 -4.22
CA THR A 122 -3.56 -1.94 -3.40
C THR A 122 -2.94 -2.49 -2.11
N PRO A 123 -3.73 -2.72 -1.06
CA PRO A 123 -3.24 -3.37 0.16
C PRO A 123 -2.63 -4.75 -0.10
N ALA A 124 -3.22 -5.52 -1.00
CA ALA A 124 -2.69 -6.84 -1.38
C ALA A 124 -1.24 -6.75 -1.87
N GLU A 125 -0.90 -5.75 -2.69
CA GLU A 125 0.47 -5.51 -3.13
C GLU A 125 1.42 -5.16 -1.98
N ALA A 126 0.97 -4.37 -1.00
CA ALA A 126 1.78 -4.01 0.17
C ALA A 126 2.04 -5.22 1.08
N MET A 127 1.11 -6.17 1.11
CA MET A 127 1.14 -7.36 1.96
C MET A 127 1.64 -8.61 1.22
N LEU A 128 2.33 -8.43 0.08
CA LEU A 128 2.89 -9.53 -0.69
C LEU A 128 3.99 -10.23 0.10
N GLU A 129 3.83 -11.55 0.24
CA GLU A 129 4.91 -12.42 0.64
C GLU A 129 5.86 -12.58 -0.55
N PHE A 130 7.17 -12.40 -0.33
CA PHE A 130 8.19 -12.48 -1.39
C PHE A 130 8.41 -13.90 -1.93
N ASN A 131 7.34 -14.65 -2.17
CA ASN A 131 7.39 -16.03 -2.66
C ASN A 131 7.53 -16.14 -4.20
N GLY A 132 7.96 -15.10 -4.85
CA GLY A 132 8.63 -15.23 -6.14
C GLY A 132 7.78 -15.46 -7.39
N ASN A 133 6.44 -15.19 -7.42
CA ASN A 133 5.67 -15.40 -8.65
C ASN A 133 4.43 -14.52 -8.81
N ILE A 134 4.56 -13.20 -8.69
CA ILE A 134 3.39 -12.32 -8.84
C ILE A 134 3.16 -11.89 -10.28
N PHE A 135 4.22 -11.84 -11.08
CA PHE A 135 4.11 -11.50 -12.49
C PHE A 135 4.69 -12.62 -13.35
N PRO A 136 3.85 -13.44 -14.02
CA PRO A 136 4.34 -14.37 -15.03
C PRO A 136 4.99 -13.58 -16.16
N LYS A 137 6.31 -13.77 -16.34
CA LYS A 137 7.11 -13.11 -17.39
C LYS A 137 6.56 -13.33 -18.80
N LYS A 138 5.65 -14.26 -18.99
CA LYS A 138 5.07 -14.60 -20.31
C LYS A 138 3.93 -13.71 -20.76
N GLU A 139 3.22 -13.04 -19.84
CA GLU A 139 2.11 -12.15 -20.21
C GLU A 139 2.53 -10.71 -20.51
N LEU A 140 3.79 -10.37 -20.20
CA LEU A 140 4.34 -9.02 -20.42
C LEU A 140 5.18 -8.92 -21.71
N GLN A 141 5.30 -10.01 -22.49
CA GLN A 141 6.05 -10.05 -23.76
C GLN A 141 5.16 -10.06 -25.00
N GLU A 142 3.87 -9.91 -24.85
CA GLU A 142 2.95 -9.76 -25.99
C GLU A 142 2.59 -8.29 -26.23
#